data_c8f1b4056164e432c6eddc3b8fa16c89
#
_entry.id   c8f1b4056164e432c6eddc3b8fa16c89
#
_cell.length_a   1.000
_cell.length_b   1.000
_cell.length_c   1.000
_cell.angle_alpha   90.00
_cell.angle_beta   90.00
_cell.angle_gamma   90.00
#
_symmetry.space_group_name_H-M   'P 1'
#
loop_
_entity.id
_entity.type
_entity.pdbx_description
1 polymer ?
#
loop_
_entity_poly.entity_id
_entity_poly.type
_entity_poly.pdbx_seq_one_letter_code
_entity_poly.pdbx_strand_id
1 'polypeptide(L)'
;MIAIEYGSRHNGVVSRYSDRDLLLIHHGWKYAKGEKRKFQLLGYDVTVMNEQKAMYLANAGSLFLKHVIDEGKVISGDVDIYEKVGFLWKAKNDYQYEIDSNIDILELLETLPENKFSLLFVNDLLITSIRNISIRKFAAQGIYVFDWEGIFNQLYNHGWINKGEVKVLLCARKLKNAYRLKMYYDIEFSFISTLMKIAKKIIKFHCRLKFCNRKSTILGLPEKFQERSYKQLRAYEVVCSFYQFRDDVSDIASMVSNPSYFSNSDIGNDFG
;
A
#
# COMPACT_ATOMS: atom_id res chain seq x y z
N MET A 1 -1.71 24.94 9.43
CA MET A 1 -2.36 23.79 8.78
C MET A 1 -2.13 23.88 7.28
N ILE A 2 -1.84 22.76 6.60
CA ILE A 2 -1.62 22.70 5.16
C ILE A 2 -2.28 21.47 4.58
N ALA A 3 -2.80 21.57 3.35
CA ALA A 3 -3.35 20.48 2.55
C ALA A 3 -2.54 20.31 1.26
N ILE A 4 -2.04 19.10 1.02
CA ILE A 4 -1.13 18.75 -0.07
C ILE A 4 -1.76 17.59 -0.84
N GLU A 5 -2.10 17.82 -2.12
CA GLU A 5 -2.51 16.75 -3.04
C GLU A 5 -1.26 16.05 -3.57
N TYR A 6 -1.27 14.71 -3.63
CA TYR A 6 -0.15 13.91 -4.12
C TYR A 6 -0.66 12.67 -4.86
N GLY A 7 0.26 11.89 -5.44
CA GLY A 7 -0.06 10.63 -6.12
C GLY A 7 -0.34 10.74 -7.61
N SER A 8 -0.79 9.65 -8.21
CA SER A 8 -0.77 9.41 -9.66
C SER A 8 -1.59 10.38 -10.52
N ARG A 9 -2.57 11.08 -9.96
CA ARG A 9 -3.35 12.07 -10.72
C ARG A 9 -2.59 13.36 -11.03
N HIS A 10 -1.62 13.69 -10.21
CA HIS A 10 -0.83 14.90 -10.40
C HIS A 10 0.13 14.80 -11.59
N ASN A 11 0.64 13.60 -11.89
CA ASN A 11 1.61 13.36 -12.97
C ASN A 11 0.98 13.17 -14.36
N GLY A 12 -0.29 13.55 -14.56
CA GLY A 12 -0.96 13.51 -15.86
C GLY A 12 -1.39 12.10 -16.30
N VAL A 13 -1.03 11.05 -15.59
CA VAL A 13 -1.48 9.67 -15.85
C VAL A 13 -2.80 9.45 -15.11
N VAL A 14 -3.85 10.13 -15.56
CA VAL A 14 -5.18 9.99 -14.97
C VAL A 14 -5.78 8.65 -15.38
N SER A 15 -5.59 7.63 -14.55
CA SER A 15 -6.47 6.46 -14.58
C SER A 15 -7.85 6.88 -14.05
N ARG A 16 -8.93 6.44 -14.69
CA ARG A 16 -10.32 6.62 -14.22
C ARG A 16 -10.54 6.09 -12.79
N TYR A 17 -9.58 5.33 -12.27
CA TYR A 17 -9.58 4.62 -11.00
C TYR A 17 -8.49 5.09 -10.03
N SER A 18 -7.80 6.20 -10.34
CA SER A 18 -6.81 6.78 -9.42
C SER A 18 -7.53 7.54 -8.32
N ASP A 19 -7.25 7.17 -7.09
CA ASP A 19 -7.69 7.92 -5.92
C ASP A 19 -7.05 9.33 -5.94
N ARG A 20 -7.73 10.28 -5.34
CA ARG A 20 -7.20 11.63 -5.10
C ARG A 20 -6.67 11.65 -3.69
N ASP A 21 -5.37 11.40 -3.56
CA ASP A 21 -4.72 11.35 -2.26
C ASP A 21 -4.42 12.77 -1.75
N LEU A 22 -4.71 13.02 -0.48
CA LEU A 22 -4.46 14.30 0.16
C LEU A 22 -3.82 14.09 1.53
N LEU A 23 -2.72 14.77 1.78
CA LEU A 23 -2.13 14.88 3.10
C LEU A 23 -2.56 16.20 3.76
N LEU A 24 -3.16 16.09 4.94
CA LEU A 24 -3.51 17.22 5.79
C LEU A 24 -2.58 17.24 7.01
N ILE A 25 -1.71 18.26 7.11
CA ILE A 25 -0.85 18.46 8.29
C ILE A 25 -1.45 19.60 9.13
N HIS A 26 -1.62 19.38 10.43
CA HIS A 26 -2.31 20.30 11.31
C HIS A 26 -1.59 20.54 12.64
N HIS A 27 -1.91 21.69 13.28
CA HIS A 27 -1.48 22.02 14.64
C HIS A 27 -2.47 21.57 15.72
N GLY A 28 -3.75 21.33 15.34
CA GLY A 28 -4.82 20.99 16.29
C GLY A 28 -5.91 20.12 15.67
N TRP A 29 -6.23 19.02 16.36
CA TRP A 29 -7.17 18.00 15.86
C TRP A 29 -8.59 18.51 15.61
N LYS A 30 -9.06 19.42 16.44
CA LYS A 30 -10.43 19.96 16.32
C LYS A 30 -10.71 20.58 14.95
N TYR A 31 -9.73 21.34 14.42
CA TYR A 31 -9.84 21.95 13.10
C TYR A 31 -9.60 20.93 11.98
N ALA A 32 -8.65 20.03 12.17
CA ALA A 32 -8.33 19.00 11.18
C ALA A 32 -9.52 18.09 10.85
N LYS A 33 -10.36 17.76 11.83
CA LYS A 33 -11.56 16.92 11.63
C LYS A 33 -12.56 17.56 10.65
N GLY A 34 -12.79 18.87 10.76
CA GLY A 34 -13.66 19.61 9.84
C GLY A 34 -13.13 19.64 8.41
N GLU A 35 -11.86 19.97 8.25
CA GLU A 35 -11.21 20.02 6.93
C GLU A 35 -11.09 18.62 6.32
N LYS A 36 -10.77 17.58 7.10
CA LYS A 36 -10.79 16.19 6.63
C LYS A 36 -12.14 15.87 5.98
N ARG A 37 -13.25 16.13 6.70
CA ARG A 37 -14.59 15.87 6.18
C ARG A 37 -14.89 16.65 4.89
N LYS A 38 -14.47 17.90 4.83
CA LYS A 38 -14.64 18.76 3.64
C LYS A 38 -13.92 18.15 2.42
N PHE A 39 -12.66 17.76 2.56
CA PHE A 39 -11.91 17.13 1.46
C PHE A 39 -12.46 15.76 1.10
N GLN A 40 -12.92 14.97 2.06
CA GLN A 40 -13.58 13.70 1.78
C GLN A 40 -14.86 13.89 0.94
N LEU A 41 -15.66 14.93 1.22
CA LEU A 41 -16.83 15.27 0.40
C LEU A 41 -16.46 15.73 -1.03
N LEU A 42 -15.24 16.23 -1.23
CA LEU A 42 -14.68 16.54 -2.53
C LEU A 42 -14.06 15.33 -3.25
N GLY A 43 -14.17 14.13 -2.65
CA GLY A 43 -13.70 12.88 -3.22
C GLY A 43 -12.21 12.59 -2.99
N TYR A 44 -11.58 13.21 -2.00
CA TYR A 44 -10.20 12.90 -1.62
C TYR A 44 -10.15 11.76 -0.59
N ASP A 45 -9.17 10.88 -0.74
CA ASP A 45 -8.69 10.04 0.36
C ASP A 45 -7.72 10.87 1.22
N VAL A 46 -8.10 11.12 2.48
CA VAL A 46 -7.43 12.11 3.33
C VAL A 46 -6.64 11.44 4.44
N THR A 47 -5.33 11.45 4.29
CA THR A 47 -4.39 11.15 5.38
C THR A 47 -4.21 12.39 6.25
N VAL A 48 -4.29 12.23 7.58
CA VAL A 48 -4.17 13.34 8.54
C VAL A 48 -3.01 13.05 9.49
N MET A 49 -2.17 14.03 9.73
CA MET A 49 -1.15 13.98 10.79
C MET A 49 -0.90 15.35 11.42
N ASN A 50 -0.43 15.35 12.65
CA ASN A 50 0.01 16.60 13.26
C ASN A 50 1.41 16.99 12.75
N GLU A 51 1.77 18.25 12.91
CA GLU A 51 3.04 18.81 12.43
C GLU A 51 4.24 18.11 13.08
N GLN A 52 4.18 17.81 14.37
CA GLN A 52 5.27 17.14 15.08
C GLN A 52 5.53 15.76 14.50
N LYS A 53 4.47 14.98 14.20
CA LYS A 53 4.58 13.69 13.55
C LYS A 53 5.15 13.80 12.14
N ALA A 54 4.71 14.81 11.36
CA ALA A 54 5.26 15.05 10.02
C ALA A 54 6.76 15.32 10.06
N MET A 55 7.23 16.18 10.97
CA MET A 55 8.64 16.48 11.16
C MET A 55 9.44 15.27 11.64
N TYR A 56 8.88 14.52 12.61
CA TYR A 56 9.52 13.29 13.09
C TYR A 56 9.69 12.28 11.96
N LEU A 57 8.66 12.02 11.18
CA LEU A 57 8.69 11.09 10.05
C LEU A 57 9.64 11.57 8.94
N ALA A 58 9.70 12.87 8.68
CA ALA A 58 10.65 13.44 7.73
C ALA A 58 12.10 13.17 8.16
N ASN A 59 12.43 13.47 9.41
CA ASN A 59 13.76 13.21 9.96
C ASN A 59 14.10 11.71 10.06
N ALA A 60 13.07 10.86 10.20
CA ALA A 60 13.21 9.40 10.19
C ALA A 60 13.28 8.79 8.77
N GLY A 61 13.25 9.60 7.72
CA GLY A 61 13.38 9.14 6.33
C GLY A 61 12.14 8.44 5.76
N SER A 62 10.95 8.87 6.19
CA SER A 62 9.69 8.32 5.68
C SER A 62 9.59 8.44 4.16
N LEU A 63 9.42 7.31 3.48
CA LEU A 63 9.22 7.26 2.02
C LEU A 63 7.86 7.82 1.62
N PHE A 64 6.88 7.77 2.52
CA PHE A 64 5.60 8.43 2.31
C PHE A 64 5.78 9.95 2.21
N LEU A 65 6.49 10.55 3.16
CA LEU A 65 6.76 11.99 3.08
C LEU A 65 7.67 12.35 1.90
N LYS A 66 8.63 11.48 1.54
CA LYS A 66 9.44 11.68 0.33
C LYS A 66 8.55 11.75 -0.92
N HIS A 67 7.58 10.83 -1.04
CA HIS A 67 6.61 10.87 -2.13
C HIS A 67 5.82 12.19 -2.16
N VAL A 68 5.33 12.63 -0.98
CA VAL A 68 4.61 13.91 -0.88
C VAL A 68 5.52 15.10 -1.22
N ILE A 69 6.79 15.08 -0.81
CA ILE A 69 7.75 16.16 -1.11
C ILE A 69 8.06 16.22 -2.60
N ASP A 70 8.25 15.07 -3.25
CA ASP A 70 8.67 15.02 -4.65
C ASP A 70 7.51 15.27 -5.63
N GLU A 71 6.31 14.78 -5.30
CA GLU A 71 5.17 14.77 -6.21
C GLU A 71 3.97 15.57 -5.68
N GLY A 72 4.09 16.17 -4.49
CA GLY A 72 2.98 16.88 -3.86
C GLY A 72 2.80 18.30 -4.37
N LYS A 73 1.53 18.73 -4.41
CA LYS A 73 1.13 20.09 -4.70
C LYS A 73 0.33 20.66 -3.53
N VAL A 74 0.80 21.76 -2.98
CA VAL A 74 0.04 22.49 -1.97
C VAL A 74 -1.22 23.07 -2.60
N ILE A 75 -2.37 22.71 -2.07
CA ILE A 75 -3.67 23.22 -2.52
C ILE A 75 -4.27 24.27 -1.58
N SER A 76 -3.89 24.24 -0.31
CA SER A 76 -4.28 25.29 0.64
C SER A 76 -3.42 25.25 1.90
N GLY A 77 -3.31 26.39 2.59
CA GLY A 77 -2.72 26.49 3.91
C GLY A 77 -1.30 27.08 3.92
N ASP A 78 -0.57 26.78 4.97
CA ASP A 78 0.73 27.40 5.30
C ASP A 78 1.87 26.63 4.63
N VAL A 79 2.46 27.20 3.60
CA VAL A 79 3.54 26.62 2.79
C VAL A 79 4.82 26.38 3.62
N ASP A 80 5.07 27.18 4.65
CA ASP A 80 6.27 27.06 5.49
C ASP A 80 6.34 25.69 6.18
N ILE A 81 5.18 25.08 6.48
CA ILE A 81 5.11 23.72 7.04
C ILE A 81 5.66 22.70 6.02
N TYR A 82 5.28 22.86 4.74
CA TYR A 82 5.73 21.95 3.69
C TYR A 82 7.22 22.08 3.42
N GLU A 83 7.72 23.31 3.33
CA GLU A 83 9.14 23.59 3.15
C GLU A 83 9.97 23.05 4.31
N LYS A 84 9.49 23.21 5.54
CA LYS A 84 10.14 22.70 6.75
C LYS A 84 10.18 21.17 6.77
N VAL A 85 9.11 20.50 6.37
CA VAL A 85 9.08 19.02 6.24
C VAL A 85 10.07 18.57 5.18
N GLY A 86 10.14 19.25 4.03
CA GLY A 86 11.11 18.98 2.98
C GLY A 86 12.57 19.17 3.44
N PHE A 87 12.86 20.26 4.14
CA PHE A 87 14.18 20.54 4.69
C PHE A 87 14.64 19.51 5.74
N LEU A 88 13.73 19.03 6.57
CA LEU A 88 14.01 18.04 7.61
C LEU A 88 14.12 16.61 7.08
N TRP A 89 13.64 16.33 5.88
CA TRP A 89 13.67 14.98 5.37
C TRP A 89 15.09 14.50 5.14
N LYS A 90 15.39 13.29 5.63
CA LYS A 90 16.69 12.64 5.50
C LYS A 90 16.52 11.23 4.97
N ALA A 91 17.38 10.85 4.01
CA ALA A 91 17.38 9.47 3.53
C ALA A 91 17.73 8.50 4.67
N LYS A 92 17.06 7.38 4.75
CA LYS A 92 17.48 6.27 5.59
C LYS A 92 18.67 5.55 4.94
N ASN A 93 19.55 5.03 5.78
CA ASN A 93 20.65 4.19 5.33
C ASN A 93 20.17 2.77 4.98
N ASP A 94 19.07 2.34 5.58
CA ASP A 94 18.54 0.99 5.43
C ASP A 94 17.01 0.95 5.56
N TYR A 95 16.38 0.13 4.74
CA TYR A 95 14.93 -0.14 4.73
C TYR A 95 14.61 -1.62 4.99
N GLN A 96 15.57 -2.40 5.53
CA GLN A 96 15.41 -3.86 5.66
C GLN A 96 14.24 -4.23 6.57
N TYR A 97 14.07 -3.50 7.68
CA TYR A 97 12.94 -3.74 8.59
C TYR A 97 11.57 -3.62 7.89
N GLU A 98 11.39 -2.58 7.06
CA GLU A 98 10.16 -2.38 6.30
C GLU A 98 10.01 -3.40 5.16
N ILE A 99 11.10 -3.87 4.59
CA ILE A 99 11.11 -4.96 3.61
C ILE A 99 10.66 -6.25 4.29
N ASP A 100 11.24 -6.61 5.43
CA ASP A 100 10.90 -7.80 6.19
C ASP A 100 9.43 -7.78 6.63
N SER A 101 8.93 -6.65 7.12
CA SER A 101 7.52 -6.47 7.45
C SER A 101 6.57 -6.70 6.26
N ASN A 102 7.00 -6.34 5.03
CA ASN A 102 6.22 -6.63 3.82
C ASN A 102 6.33 -8.10 3.40
N ILE A 103 7.44 -8.77 3.71
CA ILE A 103 7.62 -10.20 3.47
C ILE A 103 6.75 -11.01 4.43
N ASP A 104 6.69 -10.63 5.71
CA ASP A 104 5.88 -11.30 6.73
C ASP A 104 4.38 -11.35 6.38
N ILE A 105 3.89 -10.36 5.66
CA ILE A 105 2.49 -10.35 5.22
C ILE A 105 2.23 -11.49 4.21
N LEU A 106 3.24 -11.88 3.45
CA LEU A 106 3.12 -12.93 2.44
C LEU A 106 2.95 -14.33 3.04
N GLU A 107 3.17 -14.52 4.34
CA GLU A 107 2.84 -15.77 5.06
C GLU A 107 1.33 -16.09 4.96
N LEU A 108 0.48 -15.08 4.79
CA LEU A 108 -0.96 -15.26 4.57
C LEU A 108 -1.29 -16.11 3.34
N LEU A 109 -0.36 -16.21 2.38
CA LEU A 109 -0.52 -17.07 1.18
C LEU A 109 -0.54 -18.57 1.51
N GLU A 110 -0.14 -18.96 2.71
CA GLU A 110 -0.12 -20.36 3.15
C GLU A 110 -1.41 -20.80 3.86
N THR A 111 -2.37 -19.90 4.02
CA THR A 111 -3.59 -20.14 4.82
C THR A 111 -4.86 -19.66 4.13
N LEU A 112 -4.94 -19.80 2.82
CA LEU A 112 -6.05 -19.27 2.02
C LEU A 112 -7.19 -20.30 1.88
N PRO A 113 -8.46 -19.86 1.82
CA PRO A 113 -9.55 -20.75 1.42
C PRO A 113 -9.46 -21.11 -0.05
N GLU A 114 -9.93 -22.30 -0.43
CA GLU A 114 -10.00 -22.72 -1.82
C GLU A 114 -11.26 -22.13 -2.50
N ASN A 115 -11.12 -20.90 -3.01
CA ASN A 115 -12.19 -20.23 -3.75
C ASN A 115 -11.62 -19.19 -4.74
N LYS A 116 -12.48 -18.70 -5.64
CA LYS A 116 -12.10 -17.71 -6.66
C LYS A 116 -11.60 -16.38 -6.06
N PHE A 117 -12.14 -15.99 -4.91
CA PHE A 117 -11.73 -14.79 -4.20
C PHE A 117 -10.27 -14.85 -3.77
N SER A 118 -9.79 -16.02 -3.35
CA SER A 118 -8.41 -16.22 -2.91
C SER A 118 -7.40 -15.91 -4.01
N LEU A 119 -7.67 -16.23 -5.27
CA LEU A 119 -6.76 -15.89 -6.36
C LEU A 119 -6.68 -14.38 -6.60
N LEU A 120 -7.79 -13.67 -6.46
CA LEU A 120 -7.82 -12.20 -6.52
C LEU A 120 -7.05 -11.58 -5.35
N PHE A 121 -7.25 -12.11 -4.15
CA PHE A 121 -6.51 -11.71 -2.95
C PHE A 121 -5.01 -11.95 -3.10
N VAL A 122 -4.60 -13.12 -3.61
CA VAL A 122 -3.20 -13.44 -3.89
C VAL A 122 -2.60 -12.43 -4.87
N ASN A 123 -3.31 -12.13 -5.96
CA ASN A 123 -2.87 -11.12 -6.92
C ASN A 123 -2.67 -9.75 -6.26
N ASP A 124 -3.65 -9.28 -5.49
CA ASP A 124 -3.57 -7.98 -4.81
C ASP A 124 -2.41 -7.94 -3.82
N LEU A 125 -2.23 -9.00 -3.02
CA LEU A 125 -1.17 -9.09 -2.03
C LEU A 125 0.22 -9.12 -2.68
N LEU A 126 0.42 -9.96 -3.69
CA LEU A 126 1.70 -10.08 -4.39
C LEU A 126 2.10 -8.80 -5.11
N ILE A 127 1.19 -8.21 -5.90
CA ILE A 127 1.54 -7.01 -6.66
C ILE A 127 1.79 -5.80 -5.74
N THR A 128 1.05 -5.71 -4.63
CA THR A 128 1.28 -4.68 -3.62
C THR A 128 2.62 -4.87 -2.92
N SER A 129 2.98 -6.10 -2.52
CA SER A 129 4.28 -6.40 -1.90
C SER A 129 5.44 -6.18 -2.87
N ILE A 130 5.31 -6.57 -4.15
CA ILE A 130 6.31 -6.28 -5.18
C ILE A 130 6.58 -4.78 -5.24
N ARG A 131 5.51 -3.96 -5.33
CA ARG A 131 5.64 -2.50 -5.36
C ARG A 131 6.35 -1.96 -4.13
N ASN A 132 5.87 -2.32 -2.95
CA ASN A 132 6.36 -1.78 -1.69
C ASN A 132 7.82 -2.13 -1.42
N ILE A 133 8.21 -3.37 -1.70
CA ILE A 133 9.59 -3.83 -1.53
C ILE A 133 10.49 -3.19 -2.59
N SER A 134 10.02 -3.05 -3.83
CA SER A 134 10.79 -2.39 -4.90
C SER A 134 11.09 -0.94 -4.57
N ILE A 135 10.09 -0.17 -4.10
CA ILE A 135 10.29 1.22 -3.64
C ILE A 135 11.42 1.28 -2.62
N ARG A 136 11.43 0.41 -1.62
CA ARG A 136 12.44 0.39 -0.55
C ARG A 136 13.81 -0.02 -1.03
N LYS A 137 13.88 -1.03 -1.91
CA LYS A 137 15.15 -1.46 -2.52
C LYS A 137 15.76 -0.38 -3.40
N PHE A 138 14.96 0.38 -4.13
CA PHE A 138 15.42 1.51 -4.93
C PHE A 138 15.79 2.69 -4.03
N ALA A 139 15.01 3.00 -3.02
CA ALA A 139 15.32 4.06 -2.06
C ALA A 139 16.64 3.82 -1.32
N ALA A 140 16.97 2.56 -0.99
CA ALA A 140 18.29 2.20 -0.42
C ALA A 140 19.45 2.47 -1.39
N GLN A 141 19.18 2.64 -2.68
CA GLN A 141 20.14 3.02 -3.72
C GLN A 141 20.05 4.52 -4.07
N GLY A 142 19.27 5.30 -3.32
CA GLY A 142 19.03 6.72 -3.60
C GLY A 142 18.07 6.99 -4.77
N ILE A 143 17.36 5.97 -5.25
CA ILE A 143 16.39 6.07 -6.35
C ILE A 143 14.98 6.14 -5.76
N TYR A 144 14.32 7.28 -5.88
CA TYR A 144 12.97 7.51 -5.37
C TYR A 144 11.97 7.47 -6.52
N VAL A 145 11.17 6.41 -6.59
CA VAL A 145 10.14 6.20 -7.60
C VAL A 145 8.92 5.58 -6.92
N PHE A 146 7.75 6.18 -7.12
CA PHE A 146 6.55 5.79 -6.39
C PHE A 146 5.41 5.33 -7.32
N ASP A 147 5.39 5.80 -8.56
CA ASP A 147 4.41 5.39 -9.55
C ASP A 147 4.69 3.97 -10.08
N TRP A 148 3.61 3.29 -10.48
CA TRP A 148 3.69 1.90 -10.92
C TRP A 148 4.54 1.68 -12.16
N GLU A 149 4.44 2.58 -13.14
CA GLU A 149 5.16 2.45 -14.41
C GLU A 149 6.64 2.72 -14.21
N GLY A 150 6.97 3.75 -13.44
CA GLY A 150 8.34 4.04 -13.04
C GLY A 150 8.98 2.86 -12.31
N ILE A 151 8.27 2.25 -11.36
CA ILE A 151 8.77 1.07 -10.63
C ILE A 151 9.03 -0.10 -11.60
N PHE A 152 8.09 -0.40 -12.51
CA PHE A 152 8.27 -1.52 -13.44
C PHE A 152 9.39 -1.25 -14.43
N ASN A 153 9.56 0.01 -14.87
CA ASN A 153 10.67 0.41 -15.71
C ASN A 153 12.02 0.27 -14.97
N GLN A 154 12.08 0.67 -13.69
CA GLN A 154 13.29 0.47 -12.90
C GLN A 154 13.62 -1.02 -12.72
N LEU A 155 12.62 -1.87 -12.42
CA LEU A 155 12.82 -3.31 -12.32
C LEU A 155 13.38 -3.91 -13.64
N TYR A 156 12.88 -3.44 -14.77
CA TYR A 156 13.35 -3.87 -16.09
C TYR A 156 14.76 -3.36 -16.39
N ASN A 157 15.04 -2.08 -16.16
CA ASN A 157 16.34 -1.46 -16.42
C ASN A 157 17.47 -2.07 -15.55
N HIS A 158 17.16 -2.50 -14.33
CA HIS A 158 18.10 -3.21 -13.46
C HIS A 158 18.20 -4.71 -13.79
N GLY A 159 17.50 -5.20 -14.81
CA GLY A 159 17.55 -6.59 -15.23
C GLY A 159 16.88 -7.58 -14.24
N TRP A 160 16.08 -7.09 -13.28
CA TRP A 160 15.39 -7.96 -12.32
C TRP A 160 14.21 -8.68 -12.96
N ILE A 161 13.63 -8.07 -14.00
CA ILE A 161 12.54 -8.65 -14.80
C ILE A 161 12.78 -8.41 -16.29
N ASN A 162 12.14 -9.21 -17.15
CA ASN A 162 12.13 -9.01 -18.58
C ASN A 162 10.86 -8.32 -19.09
N LYS A 163 10.83 -7.95 -20.38
CA LYS A 163 9.68 -7.25 -21.00
C LYS A 163 8.35 -8.02 -20.92
N GLY A 164 8.40 -9.36 -20.97
CA GLY A 164 7.22 -10.20 -20.79
C GLY A 164 6.67 -10.13 -19.37
N GLU A 165 7.56 -10.13 -18.37
CA GLU A 165 7.21 -10.00 -16.95
C GLU A 165 6.64 -8.63 -16.62
N VAL A 166 7.10 -7.55 -17.26
CA VAL A 166 6.46 -6.21 -17.15
C VAL A 166 4.99 -6.27 -17.56
N LYS A 167 4.66 -6.96 -18.66
CA LYS A 167 3.26 -7.11 -19.11
C LYS A 167 2.41 -7.85 -18.06
N VAL A 168 2.97 -8.88 -17.42
CA VAL A 168 2.31 -9.62 -16.33
C VAL A 168 2.04 -8.70 -15.14
N LEU A 169 3.01 -7.89 -14.73
CA LEU A 169 2.84 -6.93 -13.62
C LEU A 169 1.78 -5.84 -13.95
N LEU A 170 1.74 -5.34 -15.19
CA LEU A 170 0.72 -4.41 -15.62
C LEU A 170 -0.69 -5.05 -15.60
N CYS A 171 -0.81 -6.32 -15.99
CA CYS A 171 -2.06 -7.06 -15.88
C CYS A 171 -2.45 -7.27 -14.41
N ALA A 172 -1.51 -7.68 -13.55
CA ALA A 172 -1.73 -7.84 -12.12
C ALA A 172 -2.22 -6.54 -11.44
N ARG A 173 -1.67 -5.37 -11.85
CA ARG A 173 -2.13 -4.06 -11.40
C ARG A 173 -3.60 -3.79 -11.80
N LYS A 174 -3.99 -4.13 -13.02
CA LYS A 174 -5.40 -3.97 -13.46
C LYS A 174 -6.33 -4.85 -12.64
N LEU A 175 -5.95 -6.10 -12.40
CA LEU A 175 -6.71 -7.03 -11.58
C LEU A 175 -6.81 -6.57 -10.11
N LYS A 176 -5.73 -5.97 -9.56
CA LYS A 176 -5.76 -5.33 -8.25
C LYS A 176 -6.81 -4.23 -8.18
N ASN A 177 -6.85 -3.34 -9.17
CA ASN A 177 -7.84 -2.26 -9.21
C ASN A 177 -9.26 -2.82 -9.29
N ALA A 178 -9.49 -3.82 -10.15
CA ALA A 178 -10.77 -4.49 -10.26
C ALA A 178 -11.21 -5.13 -8.93
N TYR A 179 -10.30 -5.82 -8.24
CA TYR A 179 -10.55 -6.40 -6.92
C TYR A 179 -11.01 -5.35 -5.90
N ARG A 180 -10.30 -4.20 -5.85
CA ARG A 180 -10.64 -3.09 -4.95
C ARG A 180 -11.99 -2.42 -5.28
N LEU A 181 -12.39 -2.45 -6.55
CA LEU A 181 -13.69 -1.94 -7.04
C LEU A 181 -14.82 -2.97 -6.94
N LYS A 182 -14.61 -4.11 -6.27
CA LYS A 182 -15.59 -5.20 -6.17
C LYS A 182 -15.96 -5.82 -7.54
N MET A 183 -15.12 -5.63 -8.54
CA MET A 183 -15.28 -6.24 -9.86
C MET A 183 -14.59 -7.59 -9.88
N TYR A 184 -15.36 -8.66 -10.03
CA TYR A 184 -14.82 -10.02 -10.01
C TYR A 184 -14.42 -10.46 -11.41
N TYR A 185 -13.16 -10.84 -11.55
CA TYR A 185 -12.62 -11.49 -12.74
C TYR A 185 -12.19 -12.91 -12.39
N ASP A 186 -12.42 -13.82 -13.33
CA ASP A 186 -11.82 -15.14 -13.24
C ASP A 186 -10.31 -15.01 -13.54
N ILE A 187 -9.51 -15.44 -12.58
CA ILE A 187 -8.04 -15.47 -12.71
C ILE A 187 -7.63 -16.94 -12.80
N GLU A 188 -6.85 -17.26 -13.83
CA GLU A 188 -6.27 -18.59 -13.97
C GLU A 188 -5.13 -18.80 -12.97
N PHE A 189 -5.03 -20.00 -12.43
CA PHE A 189 -3.93 -20.40 -11.56
C PHE A 189 -2.55 -20.26 -12.23
N SER A 190 -2.48 -20.49 -13.55
CA SER A 190 -1.29 -20.29 -14.38
C SER A 190 -0.74 -18.85 -14.30
N PHE A 191 -1.63 -17.86 -14.31
CA PHE A 191 -1.29 -16.44 -14.14
C PHE A 191 -0.69 -16.19 -12.75
N ILE A 192 -1.34 -16.67 -11.70
CA ILE A 192 -0.86 -16.53 -10.31
C ILE A 192 0.49 -17.23 -10.14
N SER A 193 0.67 -18.44 -10.72
CA SER A 193 1.95 -19.16 -10.70
C SER A 193 3.07 -18.33 -11.33
N THR A 194 2.77 -17.64 -12.44
CA THR A 194 3.73 -16.75 -13.12
C THR A 194 4.05 -15.53 -12.25
N LEU A 195 3.03 -14.89 -11.66
CA LEU A 195 3.22 -13.76 -10.76
C LEU A 195 4.04 -14.14 -9.52
N MET A 196 3.83 -15.33 -8.95
CA MET A 196 4.63 -15.87 -7.85
C MET A 196 6.12 -16.05 -8.24
N LYS A 197 6.40 -16.51 -9.47
CA LYS A 197 7.79 -16.62 -9.95
C LYS A 197 8.45 -15.25 -10.05
N ILE A 198 7.73 -14.24 -10.55
CA ILE A 198 8.22 -12.86 -10.63
C ILE A 198 8.47 -12.31 -9.22
N ALA A 199 7.52 -12.51 -8.30
CA ALA A 199 7.66 -12.09 -6.92
C ALA A 199 8.90 -12.70 -6.26
N LYS A 200 9.15 -13.99 -6.44
CA LYS A 200 10.36 -14.68 -5.92
C LYS A 200 11.66 -14.06 -6.42
N LYS A 201 11.73 -13.66 -7.68
CA LYS A 201 12.92 -12.99 -8.25
C LYS A 201 13.19 -11.65 -7.57
N ILE A 202 12.14 -10.84 -7.38
CA ILE A 202 12.24 -9.47 -6.88
C ILE A 202 12.42 -9.45 -5.37
N ILE A 203 11.61 -10.23 -4.66
CA ILE A 203 11.49 -10.19 -3.20
C ILE A 203 12.53 -11.11 -2.53
N LYS A 204 13.00 -12.16 -3.22
CA LYS A 204 13.87 -13.23 -2.70
C LYS A 204 13.25 -13.99 -1.53
N PHE A 205 11.98 -14.27 -1.62
CA PHE A 205 11.18 -14.85 -0.57
C PHE A 205 10.73 -16.28 -0.94
N HIS A 206 10.63 -17.14 0.09
CA HIS A 206 10.19 -18.52 -0.05
C HIS A 206 8.83 -18.69 0.62
N CYS A 207 7.76 -18.56 -0.15
CA CYS A 207 6.42 -18.91 0.29
C CYS A 207 5.80 -19.89 -0.69
N ARG A 208 4.93 -20.74 -0.17
CA ARG A 208 4.12 -21.65 -0.98
C ARG A 208 2.69 -21.17 -0.91
N LEU A 209 2.05 -21.09 -2.06
CA LEU A 209 0.60 -20.92 -2.09
C LEU A 209 -0.04 -22.23 -1.59
N LYS A 210 -0.76 -22.16 -0.49
CA LYS A 210 -1.42 -23.30 0.11
C LYS A 210 -2.88 -22.96 0.36
N PHE A 211 -3.76 -23.78 -0.23
CA PHE A 211 -5.19 -23.68 0.04
C PHE A 211 -5.58 -24.61 1.20
N CYS A 212 -6.45 -24.12 2.04
CA CYS A 212 -6.93 -24.83 3.22
C CYS A 212 -8.45 -24.82 3.30
N ASN A 213 -9.04 -25.99 3.42
CA ASN A 213 -10.50 -26.14 3.53
C ASN A 213 -11.01 -26.10 4.96
N ARG A 214 -10.12 -25.98 5.97
CA ARG A 214 -10.49 -26.01 7.39
C ARG A 214 -10.36 -24.64 8.04
N LYS A 215 -11.46 -24.16 8.64
CA LYS A 215 -11.50 -22.95 9.47
C LYS A 215 -10.48 -22.98 10.62
N SER A 216 -10.17 -24.17 11.15
CA SER A 216 -9.24 -24.37 12.28
C SER A 216 -7.77 -24.05 11.96
N THR A 217 -7.41 -23.90 10.68
CA THR A 217 -6.03 -23.60 10.28
C THR A 217 -5.71 -22.11 10.36
N ILE A 218 -6.71 -21.27 10.63
CA ILE A 218 -6.56 -19.83 10.85
C ILE A 218 -6.29 -19.58 12.35
N LEU A 219 -5.45 -20.42 12.95
CA LEU A 219 -5.06 -20.29 14.34
C LEU A 219 -4.31 -18.97 14.56
N GLY A 220 -4.87 -18.14 15.44
CA GLY A 220 -4.27 -16.87 15.85
C GLY A 220 -4.79 -15.61 15.17
N LEU A 221 -5.76 -15.73 14.23
CA LEU A 221 -6.41 -14.54 13.70
C LEU A 221 -7.45 -14.04 14.73
N PRO A 222 -7.49 -12.73 15.01
CA PRO A 222 -8.40 -12.19 16.00
C PRO A 222 -9.86 -12.41 15.57
N GLU A 223 -10.70 -12.92 16.48
CA GLU A 223 -12.16 -13.04 16.27
C GLU A 223 -12.84 -11.68 16.08
N LYS A 224 -12.21 -10.62 16.57
CA LYS A 224 -12.67 -9.23 16.41
C LYS A 224 -11.56 -8.41 15.78
N PHE A 225 -11.92 -7.65 14.76
CA PHE A 225 -11.05 -6.69 14.13
C PHE A 225 -10.60 -5.63 15.16
N GLN A 226 -9.31 -5.56 15.37
CA GLN A 226 -8.67 -4.46 16.08
C GLN A 226 -7.71 -3.81 15.11
N GLU A 227 -7.99 -2.57 14.73
CA GLU A 227 -7.18 -1.77 13.80
C GLU A 227 -5.77 -1.48 14.34
N ARG A 228 -4.88 -2.49 14.39
CA ARG A 228 -3.54 -2.28 14.94
C ARG A 228 -2.40 -2.41 13.93
N SER A 229 -2.60 -3.14 12.82
CA SER A 229 -1.57 -3.25 11.79
C SER A 229 -2.13 -3.66 10.44
N TYR A 230 -1.41 -3.32 9.37
CA TYR A 230 -1.77 -3.74 8.01
C TYR A 230 -1.81 -5.27 7.86
N LYS A 231 -0.88 -6.02 8.49
CA LYS A 231 -0.89 -7.49 8.51
C LYS A 231 -2.18 -8.04 9.13
N GLN A 232 -2.63 -7.47 10.23
CA GLN A 232 -3.89 -7.89 10.89
C GLN A 232 -5.11 -7.60 10.02
N LEU A 233 -5.15 -6.45 9.36
CA LEU A 233 -6.21 -6.10 8.43
C LEU A 233 -6.29 -7.11 7.27
N ARG A 234 -5.16 -7.43 6.66
CA ARG A 234 -5.07 -8.43 5.57
C ARG A 234 -5.43 -9.85 6.06
N ALA A 235 -5.04 -10.20 7.27
CA ALA A 235 -5.41 -11.48 7.89
C ALA A 235 -6.93 -11.57 8.12
N TYR A 236 -7.55 -10.48 8.59
CA TYR A 236 -9.01 -10.42 8.74
C TYR A 236 -9.75 -10.58 7.40
N GLU A 237 -9.24 -9.99 6.33
CA GLU A 237 -9.76 -10.16 4.98
C GLU A 237 -9.75 -11.64 4.54
N VAL A 238 -8.69 -12.38 4.88
CA VAL A 238 -8.63 -13.84 4.65
C VAL A 238 -9.73 -14.55 5.46
N VAL A 239 -9.93 -14.20 6.74
CA VAL A 239 -11.00 -14.78 7.57
C VAL A 239 -12.37 -14.54 6.94
N CYS A 240 -12.67 -13.30 6.55
CA CYS A 240 -13.94 -12.96 5.92
C CYS A 240 -14.18 -13.81 4.65
N SER A 241 -13.13 -14.08 3.87
CA SER A 241 -13.24 -14.91 2.67
C SER A 241 -13.62 -16.36 2.94
N PHE A 242 -13.28 -16.93 4.11
CA PHE A 242 -13.74 -18.24 4.55
C PHE A 242 -15.23 -18.30 4.87
N TYR A 243 -15.80 -17.19 5.34
CA TYR A 243 -17.21 -17.10 5.72
C TYR A 243 -18.12 -16.71 4.55
N GLN A 244 -17.57 -16.51 3.35
CA GLN A 244 -18.30 -16.06 2.16
C GLN A 244 -19.06 -14.73 2.34
N PHE A 245 -18.68 -13.92 3.33
CA PHE A 245 -19.20 -12.57 3.52
C PHE A 245 -18.56 -11.63 2.50
N ARG A 246 -19.10 -11.64 1.28
CA ARG A 246 -18.61 -10.83 0.16
C ARG A 246 -18.61 -9.33 0.46
N ASP A 247 -19.62 -8.86 1.18
CA ASP A 247 -19.81 -7.44 1.45
C ASP A 247 -18.80 -6.94 2.49
N ASP A 248 -18.59 -7.68 3.57
CA ASP A 248 -17.60 -7.33 4.60
C ASP A 248 -16.17 -7.32 4.05
N VAL A 249 -15.83 -8.32 3.21
CA VAL A 249 -14.49 -8.40 2.60
C VAL A 249 -14.24 -7.22 1.67
N SER A 250 -15.24 -6.78 0.93
CA SER A 250 -15.08 -5.66 0.01
C SER A 250 -14.98 -4.31 0.74
N ASP A 251 -15.64 -4.17 1.88
CA ASP A 251 -15.51 -2.99 2.73
C ASP A 251 -14.12 -2.94 3.38
N ILE A 252 -13.61 -4.08 3.84
CA ILE A 252 -12.23 -4.22 4.33
C ILE A 252 -11.23 -3.94 3.21
N ALA A 253 -11.46 -4.43 1.99
CA ALA A 253 -10.60 -4.13 0.84
C ALA A 253 -10.58 -2.63 0.52
N SER A 254 -11.69 -1.92 0.72
CA SER A 254 -11.72 -0.45 0.60
C SER A 254 -10.95 0.27 1.71
N MET A 255 -10.97 -0.27 2.93
CA MET A 255 -10.19 0.25 4.07
C MET A 255 -8.67 0.02 3.90
N VAL A 256 -8.27 -1.03 3.18
CA VAL A 256 -6.86 -1.35 2.86
C VAL A 256 -6.28 -0.46 1.75
N SER A 257 -7.03 0.51 1.21
CA SER A 257 -6.56 1.42 0.15
C SER A 257 -5.51 2.43 0.60
N ASN A 258 -5.17 2.47 1.88
CA ASN A 258 -4.12 3.34 2.39
C ASN A 258 -2.75 3.07 1.74
N PRO A 259 -1.97 4.14 1.54
CA PRO A 259 -0.65 4.04 0.91
C PRO A 259 0.21 2.99 1.61
N SER A 260 0.52 1.99 0.85
CA SER A 260 1.21 0.78 1.29
C SER A 260 2.70 0.99 1.65
N TYR A 261 3.17 2.22 1.72
CA TYR A 261 4.51 2.58 2.22
C TYR A 261 4.52 3.06 3.67
N PHE A 262 3.36 3.12 4.32
CA PHE A 262 3.38 3.20 5.78
C PHE A 262 3.97 1.90 6.31
N SER A 263 5.09 1.99 7.01
CA SER A 263 5.56 0.90 7.85
C SER A 263 4.64 0.76 9.07
N ASN A 264 4.66 -0.39 9.73
CA ASN A 264 3.96 -0.54 11.03
C ASN A 264 4.42 0.49 12.07
N SER A 265 5.64 1.05 11.93
CA SER A 265 6.16 2.16 12.72
C SER A 265 5.54 3.51 12.35
N ASP A 266 5.08 3.68 11.10
CA ASP A 266 4.45 4.91 10.63
C ASP A 266 2.97 5.01 11.08
N ILE A 267 2.34 3.84 11.34
CA ILE A 267 0.97 3.73 11.87
C ILE A 267 0.99 3.69 13.41
N GLY A 268 2.18 3.83 14.03
CA GLY A 268 2.37 3.68 15.47
C GLY A 268 1.44 4.54 16.33
N ASN A 269 0.67 3.84 17.12
CA ASN A 269 0.18 4.09 18.48
C ASN A 269 -0.24 5.49 18.94
N ASP A 270 -0.75 6.36 18.09
CA ASP A 270 -1.29 7.64 18.56
C ASP A 270 -2.69 7.93 18.01
N PHE A 271 -3.63 7.10 18.43
CA PHE A 271 -5.03 7.51 18.62
C PHE A 271 -5.28 7.64 20.13
N GLY A 272 -4.63 8.61 20.76
CA GLY A 272 -4.93 9.10 22.09
C GLY A 272 -5.50 10.51 21.98
#